data_d357aa3d56a3814e08bc9f63d26aaf78
#
_entry.id   d357aa3d56a3814e08bc9f63d26aaf78
#
_cell.length_a   1.000
_cell.length_b   1.000
_cell.length_c   1.000
_cell.angle_alpha   90.00
_cell.angle_beta   90.00
_cell.angle_gamma   90.00
#
_symmetry.space_group_name_H-M   'P 1'
#
loop_
_entity.id
_entity.type
_entity.pdbx_description
1 polymer ?
#
loop_
_entity_poly.entity_id
_entity_poly.type
_entity_poly.pdbx_seq_one_letter_code
_entity_poly.pdbx_strand_id
1 'polypeptide(L)'
;MAELIQICVNLSIPLKEVKDLAFIDDKVDYKNVIEYGKKITKERITQLNESLEFLNVLQEYIERVDSYDDKEQKEFDLREKYYYTSPLYEDEMNDEYYKLLDRLFEEGFSQDLYIEHDYGVIINIKDNITTKFAAYEVDKRHSNLENVVKIEEGRFLCKKTNEFNFDKICEMFSCVNSNDKTIIISPGYSYDFSSPYFEVRCRIK
;
A
#
# COMPACT_ATOMS: atom_id res chain seq x y z
N MET A 1 1.42 37.64 -26.53
CA MET A 1 1.77 36.24 -26.93
C MET A 1 2.93 35.68 -26.07
N ALA A 2 4.09 36.37 -26.01
CA ALA A 2 5.24 35.90 -25.22
C ALA A 2 4.92 35.74 -23.72
N GLU A 3 4.20 36.68 -23.12
CA GLU A 3 3.79 36.62 -21.71
C GLU A 3 2.84 35.45 -21.42
N LEU A 4 1.90 35.18 -22.32
CA LEU A 4 0.99 34.04 -22.21
C LEU A 4 1.76 32.73 -22.24
N ILE A 5 2.70 32.57 -23.18
CA ILE A 5 3.56 31.39 -23.26
C ILE A 5 4.37 31.24 -21.97
N GLN A 6 4.93 32.33 -21.43
CA GLN A 6 5.69 32.30 -20.19
C GLN A 6 4.84 31.86 -18.99
N ILE A 7 3.59 32.35 -18.89
CA ILE A 7 2.65 31.94 -17.86
C ILE A 7 2.37 30.43 -17.98
N CYS A 8 2.08 29.95 -19.17
CA CYS A 8 1.77 28.55 -19.40
C CYS A 8 2.98 27.65 -19.09
N VAL A 9 4.19 28.05 -19.47
CA VAL A 9 5.43 27.33 -19.14
C VAL A 9 5.64 27.27 -17.63
N ASN A 10 5.50 28.39 -16.92
CA ASN A 10 5.65 28.45 -15.46
C ASN A 10 4.61 27.58 -14.73
N LEU A 11 3.41 27.51 -15.27
CA LEU A 11 2.35 26.65 -14.76
C LEU A 11 2.43 25.21 -15.28
N SER A 12 3.42 24.92 -16.16
CA SER A 12 3.60 23.65 -16.87
C SER A 12 2.33 23.20 -17.60
N ILE A 13 1.58 24.13 -18.15
CA ILE A 13 0.45 23.86 -19.03
C ILE A 13 1.02 23.42 -20.39
N PRO A 14 0.63 22.27 -20.93
CA PRO A 14 1.09 21.86 -22.25
C PRO A 14 0.72 22.88 -23.32
N LEU A 15 1.67 23.30 -24.16
CA LEU A 15 1.42 24.32 -25.20
C LEU A 15 0.30 23.93 -26.15
N LYS A 16 0.04 22.62 -26.34
CA LYS A 16 -1.08 22.11 -27.12
C LYS A 16 -2.44 22.56 -26.57
N GLU A 17 -2.56 22.59 -25.24
CA GLU A 17 -3.81 22.97 -24.56
C GLU A 17 -4.01 24.48 -24.51
N VAL A 18 -2.90 25.25 -24.62
CA VAL A 18 -2.95 26.72 -24.59
C VAL A 18 -3.82 27.27 -25.70
N LYS A 19 -3.77 26.65 -26.89
CA LYS A 19 -4.52 27.13 -28.06
C LYS A 19 -6.04 27.08 -27.82
N ASP A 20 -6.52 26.04 -27.22
CA ASP A 20 -7.96 25.84 -27.00
C ASP A 20 -8.48 26.58 -25.76
N LEU A 21 -7.58 26.84 -24.79
CA LEU A 21 -7.91 27.53 -23.53
C LEU A 21 -7.76 29.04 -23.59
N ALA A 22 -6.80 29.51 -24.39
CA ALA A 22 -6.38 30.90 -24.35
C ALA A 22 -7.09 31.80 -25.34
N PHE A 23 -7.82 31.27 -26.31
CA PHE A 23 -8.40 32.09 -27.38
C PHE A 23 -9.94 31.91 -27.45
N ILE A 24 -10.66 33.03 -27.31
CA ILE A 24 -12.09 33.14 -27.59
C ILE A 24 -12.24 34.22 -28.64
N ASP A 25 -12.82 33.92 -29.80
CA ASP A 25 -13.02 34.87 -30.93
C ASP A 25 -11.72 35.59 -31.28
N ASP A 26 -10.62 34.87 -31.44
CA ASP A 26 -9.27 35.39 -31.74
C ASP A 26 -8.69 36.39 -30.68
N LYS A 27 -9.33 36.48 -29.52
CA LYS A 27 -8.81 37.28 -28.38
C LYS A 27 -8.31 36.36 -27.27
N VAL A 28 -7.23 36.79 -26.59
CA VAL A 28 -6.68 36.03 -25.47
C VAL A 28 -7.58 36.18 -24.25
N ASP A 29 -8.06 35.04 -23.74
CA ASP A 29 -8.78 34.98 -22.46
C ASP A 29 -7.84 34.60 -21.31
N TYR A 30 -7.17 35.60 -20.77
CA TYR A 30 -6.27 35.44 -19.62
C TYR A 30 -6.98 34.88 -18.37
N LYS A 31 -8.27 35.16 -18.18
CA LYS A 31 -9.01 34.72 -17.03
C LYS A 31 -9.14 33.20 -17.06
N ASN A 32 -9.51 32.64 -18.21
CA ASN A 32 -9.65 31.21 -18.40
C ASN A 32 -8.29 30.47 -18.21
N VAL A 33 -7.20 31.04 -18.76
CA VAL A 33 -5.83 30.50 -18.58
C VAL A 33 -5.43 30.48 -17.11
N ILE A 34 -5.73 31.55 -16.35
CA ILE A 34 -5.40 31.62 -14.92
C ILE A 34 -6.21 30.63 -14.10
N GLU A 35 -7.52 30.49 -14.38
CA GLU A 35 -8.40 29.53 -13.69
C GLU A 35 -7.95 28.10 -13.94
N TYR A 36 -7.63 27.76 -15.18
CA TYR A 36 -7.10 26.46 -15.55
C TYR A 36 -5.74 26.18 -14.89
N GLY A 37 -4.83 27.16 -14.91
CA GLY A 37 -3.55 27.06 -14.23
C GLY A 37 -3.69 26.82 -12.72
N LYS A 38 -4.64 27.50 -12.06
CA LYS A 38 -4.94 27.25 -10.64
C LYS A 38 -5.43 25.83 -10.41
N LYS A 39 -6.29 25.30 -11.30
CA LYS A 39 -6.78 23.92 -11.20
C LYS A 39 -5.63 22.90 -11.28
N ILE A 40 -4.80 22.99 -12.34
CA ILE A 40 -3.65 22.08 -12.51
C ILE A 40 -2.67 22.19 -11.33
N THR A 41 -2.41 23.41 -10.85
CA THR A 41 -1.51 23.61 -9.70
C THR A 41 -2.06 22.92 -8.45
N LYS A 42 -3.35 23.01 -8.18
CA LYS A 42 -3.98 22.32 -7.05
C LYS A 42 -3.88 20.81 -7.18
N GLU A 43 -4.18 20.26 -8.36
CA GLU A 43 -4.08 18.83 -8.64
C GLU A 43 -2.65 18.32 -8.40
N ARG A 44 -1.63 19.08 -8.83
CA ARG A 44 -0.22 18.74 -8.56
C ARG A 44 0.15 18.79 -7.09
N ILE A 45 -0.34 19.82 -6.37
CA ILE A 45 -0.11 19.90 -4.91
C ILE A 45 -0.69 18.68 -4.23
N THR A 46 -1.90 18.24 -4.63
CA THR A 46 -2.51 17.02 -4.10
C THR A 46 -1.63 15.80 -4.40
N GLN A 47 -1.22 15.60 -5.65
CA GLN A 47 -0.34 14.48 -6.04
C GLN A 47 1.01 14.48 -5.31
N LEU A 48 1.62 15.68 -5.12
CA LEU A 48 2.87 15.79 -4.39
C LEU A 48 2.70 15.48 -2.90
N ASN A 49 1.59 15.89 -2.30
CA ASN A 49 1.28 15.56 -0.91
C ASN A 49 1.05 14.05 -0.73
N GLU A 50 0.32 13.41 -1.63
CA GLU A 50 0.13 11.96 -1.65
C GLU A 50 1.48 11.23 -1.79
N SER A 51 2.34 11.69 -2.69
CA SER A 51 3.69 11.13 -2.86
C SER A 51 4.56 11.31 -1.61
N LEU A 52 4.46 12.45 -0.94
CA LEU A 52 5.19 12.71 0.30
C LEU A 52 4.70 11.81 1.44
N GLU A 53 3.39 11.62 1.55
CA GLU A 53 2.81 10.71 2.53
C GLU A 53 3.27 9.27 2.29
N PHE A 54 3.26 8.81 1.04
CA PHE A 54 3.81 7.52 0.65
C PHE A 54 5.27 7.34 1.11
N LEU A 55 6.13 8.34 0.84
CA LEU A 55 7.54 8.29 1.23
C LEU A 55 7.71 8.26 2.76
N ASN A 56 6.90 9.01 3.50
CA ASN A 56 6.93 9.01 4.97
C ASN A 56 6.56 7.64 5.54
N VAL A 57 5.50 7.01 5.01
CA VAL A 57 5.09 5.66 5.44
C VAL A 57 6.16 4.62 5.12
N LEU A 58 6.78 4.71 3.95
CA LEU A 58 7.88 3.83 3.56
C LEU A 58 9.10 4.02 4.48
N GLN A 59 9.43 5.26 4.82
CA GLN A 59 10.52 5.55 5.76
C GLN A 59 10.23 4.96 7.15
N GLU A 60 9.04 5.19 7.71
CA GLU A 60 8.61 4.62 8.99
C GLU A 60 8.72 3.08 8.98
N TYR A 61 8.33 2.45 7.86
CA TYR A 61 8.44 1.00 7.69
C TYR A 61 9.90 0.54 7.74
N ILE A 62 10.77 1.17 6.96
CA ILE A 62 12.20 0.84 6.88
C ILE A 62 12.86 1.02 8.25
N GLU A 63 12.65 2.17 8.91
CA GLU A 63 13.21 2.47 10.24
C GLU A 63 12.73 1.45 11.28
N ARG A 64 11.48 1.04 11.23
CA ARG A 64 10.93 0.01 12.10
C ARG A 64 11.62 -1.33 11.86
N VAL A 65 11.69 -1.77 10.61
CA VAL A 65 12.29 -3.06 10.24
C VAL A 65 13.78 -3.08 10.57
N ASP A 66 14.52 -2.00 10.34
CA ASP A 66 15.94 -1.92 10.65
C ASP A 66 16.23 -1.83 12.16
N SER A 67 15.20 -1.56 12.98
CA SER A 67 15.36 -1.40 14.42
C SER A 67 15.50 -2.72 15.20
N TYR A 68 15.41 -3.89 14.55
CA TYR A 68 15.55 -5.20 15.19
C TYR A 68 16.13 -6.25 14.24
N ASP A 69 16.76 -7.28 14.81
CA ASP A 69 17.38 -8.37 14.07
C ASP A 69 16.39 -9.51 13.75
N ASP A 70 16.77 -10.41 12.83
CA ASP A 70 16.01 -11.60 12.44
C ASP A 70 15.80 -12.63 13.57
N LYS A 71 16.63 -12.57 14.63
CA LYS A 71 16.54 -13.41 15.82
C LYS A 71 15.63 -12.83 16.90
N GLU A 72 15.22 -11.58 16.76
CA GLU A 72 14.43 -10.87 17.75
C GLU A 72 12.95 -10.85 17.38
N GLN A 73 12.12 -10.74 18.42
CA GLN A 73 10.72 -10.34 18.29
C GLN A 73 10.57 -9.00 18.99
N LYS A 74 9.91 -8.06 18.33
CA LYS A 74 9.73 -6.71 18.88
C LYS A 74 8.29 -6.24 18.71
N GLU A 75 7.80 -5.53 19.73
CA GLU A 75 6.45 -4.98 19.69
C GLU A 75 6.43 -3.59 19.08
N PHE A 76 5.42 -3.33 18.24
CA PHE A 76 5.17 -2.03 17.63
C PHE A 76 3.68 -1.71 17.64
N ASP A 77 3.35 -0.44 17.79
CA ASP A 77 2.02 0.07 17.53
C ASP A 77 1.89 0.36 16.03
N LEU A 78 0.98 -0.34 15.36
CA LEU A 78 0.73 -0.19 13.93
C LEU A 78 -0.62 0.43 13.68
N ARG A 79 -0.71 1.25 12.62
CA ARG A 79 -1.95 1.92 12.18
C ARG A 79 -2.94 0.93 11.60
N GLU A 80 -4.21 1.31 11.53
CA GLU A 80 -5.21 0.57 10.77
C GLU A 80 -4.83 0.48 9.29
N LYS A 81 -5.13 -0.67 8.69
CA LYS A 81 -4.88 -0.94 7.28
C LYS A 81 -6.07 -1.63 6.64
N TYR A 82 -6.21 -1.45 5.35
CA TYR A 82 -7.27 -2.06 4.54
C TYR A 82 -6.63 -2.90 3.45
N TYR A 83 -7.06 -4.15 3.31
CA TYR A 83 -6.48 -5.10 2.37
C TYR A 83 -7.56 -5.65 1.44
N TYR A 84 -7.34 -5.54 0.14
CA TYR A 84 -8.10 -6.31 -0.83
C TYR A 84 -7.59 -7.75 -0.82
N THR A 85 -8.51 -8.73 -0.73
CA THR A 85 -8.16 -10.10 -0.37
C THR A 85 -8.81 -11.12 -1.28
N SER A 86 -8.13 -12.26 -1.47
CA SER A 86 -8.67 -13.48 -2.08
C SER A 86 -8.36 -14.70 -1.21
N PRO A 87 -9.30 -15.64 -1.02
CA PRO A 87 -9.04 -16.85 -0.26
C PRO A 87 -7.82 -17.63 -0.78
N LEU A 88 -6.96 -18.07 0.13
CA LEU A 88 -5.75 -18.84 -0.15
C LEU A 88 -5.89 -20.22 0.49
N TYR A 89 -5.71 -21.28 -0.29
CA TYR A 89 -5.84 -22.66 0.13
C TYR A 89 -4.50 -23.40 0.28
N GLU A 90 -3.42 -22.75 -0.15
CA GLU A 90 -2.07 -23.28 -0.04
C GLU A 90 -1.56 -23.23 1.41
N ASP A 91 -0.59 -24.11 1.74
CA ASP A 91 0.03 -24.16 3.05
C ASP A 91 1.40 -23.46 3.09
N GLU A 92 1.85 -22.98 1.96
CA GLU A 92 3.11 -22.25 1.81
C GLU A 92 3.08 -21.26 0.64
N MET A 93 4.05 -20.36 0.60
CA MET A 93 4.24 -19.42 -0.51
C MET A 93 4.96 -20.10 -1.67
N ASN A 94 4.21 -20.89 -2.43
CA ASN A 94 4.65 -21.61 -3.62
C ASN A 94 4.22 -20.89 -4.93
N ASP A 95 4.47 -21.51 -6.08
CA ASP A 95 4.10 -20.96 -7.38
C ASP A 95 2.59 -20.70 -7.53
N GLU A 96 1.73 -21.50 -6.90
CA GLU A 96 0.28 -21.29 -6.96
C GLU A 96 -0.15 -20.07 -6.14
N TYR A 97 0.51 -19.80 -5.00
CA TYR A 97 0.34 -18.57 -4.26
C TYR A 97 0.70 -17.34 -5.12
N TYR A 98 1.85 -17.36 -5.80
CA TYR A 98 2.26 -16.22 -6.65
C TYR A 98 1.32 -16.01 -7.84
N LYS A 99 0.84 -17.07 -8.48
CA LYS A 99 -0.19 -16.98 -9.53
C LYS A 99 -1.52 -16.41 -9.00
N LEU A 100 -1.90 -16.75 -7.77
CA LEU A 100 -3.08 -16.17 -7.14
C LEU A 100 -2.90 -14.68 -6.87
N LEU A 101 -1.72 -14.29 -6.37
CA LEU A 101 -1.39 -12.88 -6.10
C LEU A 101 -1.39 -12.04 -7.38
N ASP A 102 -0.80 -12.55 -8.47
CA ASP A 102 -0.82 -11.88 -9.78
C ASP A 102 -2.27 -11.65 -10.27
N ARG A 103 -3.12 -12.67 -10.18
CA ARG A 103 -4.54 -12.53 -10.53
C ARG A 103 -5.26 -11.51 -9.65
N LEU A 104 -4.96 -11.51 -8.35
CA LEU A 104 -5.54 -10.56 -7.41
C LEU A 104 -5.16 -9.11 -7.77
N PHE A 105 -3.92 -8.89 -8.20
CA PHE A 105 -3.48 -7.58 -8.69
C PHE A 105 -4.21 -7.18 -9.98
N GLU A 106 -4.31 -8.09 -10.96
CA GLU A 106 -5.02 -7.82 -12.21
C GLU A 106 -6.50 -7.46 -11.97
N GLU A 107 -7.19 -8.24 -11.12
CA GLU A 107 -8.57 -7.98 -10.72
C GLU A 107 -8.73 -6.62 -10.03
N GLY A 108 -7.85 -6.30 -9.09
CA GLY A 108 -7.90 -5.04 -8.37
C GLY A 108 -7.60 -3.84 -9.27
N PHE A 109 -6.59 -3.92 -10.11
CA PHE A 109 -6.27 -2.84 -11.06
C PHE A 109 -7.41 -2.58 -12.04
N SER A 110 -8.16 -3.62 -12.43
CA SER A 110 -9.36 -3.44 -13.26
C SER A 110 -10.49 -2.66 -12.56
N GLN A 111 -10.41 -2.53 -11.23
CA GLN A 111 -11.35 -1.79 -10.36
C GLN A 111 -10.73 -0.50 -9.79
N ASP A 112 -9.63 -0.01 -10.35
CA ASP A 112 -8.86 1.15 -9.88
C ASP A 112 -8.33 1.00 -8.44
N LEU A 113 -8.10 -0.25 -7.99
CA LEU A 113 -7.47 -0.55 -6.70
C LEU A 113 -5.96 -0.69 -6.87
N TYR A 114 -5.22 0.26 -6.39
CA TYR A 114 -3.77 0.27 -6.46
C TYR A 114 -3.16 -0.18 -5.13
N ILE A 115 -2.00 -0.83 -5.21
CA ILE A 115 -1.22 -1.23 -4.04
C ILE A 115 -0.71 0.03 -3.36
N GLU A 116 -1.04 0.21 -2.08
CA GLU A 116 -0.50 1.32 -1.28
C GLU A 116 0.95 1.04 -0.85
N HIS A 117 1.15 0.15 0.13
CA HIS A 117 2.48 -0.06 0.71
C HIS A 117 2.82 -1.51 1.00
N ASP A 118 1.82 -2.39 1.03
CA ASP A 118 1.97 -3.73 1.59
C ASP A 118 1.22 -4.78 0.78
N TYR A 119 1.78 -5.97 0.68
CA TYR A 119 1.12 -7.12 0.08
C TYR A 119 1.66 -8.41 0.69
N GLY A 120 0.95 -9.50 0.52
CA GLY A 120 1.38 -10.80 1.00
C GLY A 120 0.25 -11.69 1.44
N VAL A 121 0.31 -12.21 2.68
CA VAL A 121 -0.67 -13.15 3.22
C VAL A 121 -1.23 -12.64 4.54
N ILE A 122 -2.54 -12.77 4.71
CA ILE A 122 -3.21 -12.60 6.00
C ILE A 122 -3.71 -13.96 6.46
N ILE A 123 -3.34 -14.34 7.68
CA ILE A 123 -3.82 -15.57 8.35
C ILE A 123 -4.66 -15.15 9.54
N ASN A 124 -5.91 -15.56 9.55
CA ASN A 124 -6.79 -15.42 10.70
C ASN A 124 -7.01 -16.76 11.37
N ILE A 125 -6.74 -16.84 12.66
CA ILE A 125 -7.02 -17.99 13.50
C ILE A 125 -8.13 -17.56 14.45
N LYS A 126 -9.28 -18.23 14.37
CA LYS A 126 -10.42 -17.97 15.23
C LYS A 126 -11.08 -19.28 15.62
N ASP A 127 -11.31 -19.52 16.91
CA ASP A 127 -11.92 -20.72 17.43
C ASP A 127 -11.23 -22.02 16.90
N ASN A 128 -9.91 -22.02 16.77
CA ASN A 128 -9.09 -23.09 16.16
C ASN A 128 -9.35 -23.32 14.66
N ILE A 129 -10.04 -22.42 13.99
CA ILE A 129 -10.19 -22.43 12.54
C ILE A 129 -9.21 -21.45 11.94
N THR A 130 -8.37 -21.92 11.02
CA THR A 130 -7.41 -21.10 10.29
C THR A 130 -7.97 -20.77 8.92
N THR A 131 -8.02 -19.48 8.60
CA THR A 131 -8.34 -18.97 7.25
C THR A 131 -7.18 -18.14 6.73
N LYS A 132 -6.86 -18.31 5.45
CA LYS A 132 -5.73 -17.66 4.79
C LYS A 132 -6.21 -16.87 3.59
N PHE A 133 -5.58 -15.72 3.34
CA PHE A 133 -5.90 -14.86 2.23
C PHE A 133 -4.62 -14.32 1.59
N ALA A 134 -4.52 -14.39 0.26
CA ALA A 134 -3.63 -13.50 -0.47
C ALA A 134 -4.19 -12.08 -0.39
N ALA A 135 -3.35 -11.08 -0.18
CA ALA A 135 -3.80 -9.75 0.15
C ALA A 135 -2.84 -8.67 -0.35
N TYR A 136 -3.36 -7.50 -0.68
CA TYR A 136 -2.56 -6.28 -0.79
C TYR A 136 -3.29 -5.08 -0.22
N GLU A 137 -2.51 -4.14 0.33
CA GLU A 137 -3.02 -2.94 0.97
C GLU A 137 -3.62 -1.98 -0.05
N VAL A 138 -4.80 -1.45 0.26
CA VAL A 138 -5.54 -0.48 -0.54
C VAL A 138 -5.94 0.72 0.30
N ASP A 139 -6.20 1.84 -0.36
CA ASP A 139 -6.69 3.06 0.29
C ASP A 139 -8.01 2.81 1.06
N LYS A 140 -8.14 3.46 2.21
CA LYS A 140 -9.33 3.42 3.09
C LYS A 140 -10.64 3.77 2.37
N ARG A 141 -10.60 4.59 1.30
CA ARG A 141 -11.80 4.92 0.50
C ARG A 141 -12.47 3.68 -0.10
N HIS A 142 -11.74 2.56 -0.23
CA HIS A 142 -12.24 1.29 -0.74
C HIS A 142 -12.77 0.34 0.34
N SER A 143 -12.84 0.78 1.60
CA SER A 143 -13.25 -0.03 2.77
C SER A 143 -14.64 -0.66 2.67
N ASN A 144 -15.49 -0.17 1.79
CA ASN A 144 -16.87 -0.67 1.60
C ASN A 144 -16.97 -1.83 0.59
N LEU A 145 -15.88 -2.21 -0.07
CA LEU A 145 -15.89 -3.33 -1.00
C LEU A 145 -15.95 -4.66 -0.25
N GLU A 146 -16.67 -5.64 -0.80
CA GLU A 146 -16.92 -6.94 -0.16
C GLU A 146 -15.61 -7.70 0.18
N ASN A 147 -14.60 -7.59 -0.69
CA ASN A 147 -13.33 -8.29 -0.53
C ASN A 147 -12.27 -7.45 0.18
N VAL A 148 -12.65 -6.36 0.82
CA VAL A 148 -11.74 -5.53 1.60
C VAL A 148 -11.87 -5.84 3.07
N VAL A 149 -10.77 -6.28 3.67
CA VAL A 149 -10.66 -6.60 5.10
C VAL A 149 -9.92 -5.47 5.80
N LYS A 150 -10.52 -4.98 6.89
CA LYS A 150 -9.88 -4.02 7.77
C LYS A 150 -9.03 -4.76 8.81
N ILE A 151 -7.78 -4.38 8.94
CA ILE A 151 -6.92 -4.71 10.07
C ILE A 151 -6.91 -3.49 11.00
N GLU A 152 -7.47 -3.65 12.17
CA GLU A 152 -7.54 -2.58 13.16
C GLU A 152 -6.14 -2.17 13.63
N GLU A 153 -5.98 -0.90 13.96
CA GLU A 153 -4.81 -0.40 14.66
C GLU A 153 -4.58 -1.15 15.97
N GLY A 154 -3.35 -1.18 16.44
CA GLY A 154 -3.05 -1.80 17.72
C GLY A 154 -1.60 -2.25 17.83
N ARG A 155 -1.35 -3.03 18.87
CA ARG A 155 -0.02 -3.55 19.16
C ARG A 155 0.21 -4.88 18.43
N PHE A 156 1.33 -4.97 17.75
CA PHE A 156 1.75 -6.13 16.97
C PHE A 156 3.12 -6.60 17.45
N LEU A 157 3.26 -7.91 17.58
CA LEU A 157 4.55 -8.58 17.72
C LEU A 157 5.11 -8.86 16.33
N CYS A 158 6.24 -8.26 16.00
CA CYS A 158 6.88 -8.35 14.69
C CYS A 158 8.12 -9.24 14.74
N LYS A 159 8.35 -10.00 13.67
CA LYS A 159 9.51 -10.88 13.49
C LYS A 159 9.90 -10.93 12.02
N LYS A 160 11.20 -11.04 11.74
CA LYS A 160 11.73 -11.35 10.40
C LYS A 160 11.90 -12.86 10.25
N THR A 161 11.65 -13.39 9.07
CA THR A 161 11.83 -14.82 8.78
C THR A 161 12.03 -15.08 7.29
N ASN A 162 12.73 -16.16 6.97
CA ASN A 162 12.82 -16.75 5.62
C ASN A 162 11.96 -18.01 5.49
N GLU A 163 11.08 -18.24 6.44
CA GLU A 163 10.16 -19.39 6.39
C GLU A 163 9.00 -19.13 5.43
N PHE A 164 8.67 -20.11 4.61
CA PHE A 164 7.59 -20.05 3.61
C PHE A 164 6.35 -20.84 4.04
N ASN A 165 6.50 -21.77 4.97
CA ASN A 165 5.40 -22.60 5.45
C ASN A 165 4.59 -21.86 6.52
N PHE A 166 3.27 -21.78 6.30
CA PHE A 166 2.38 -20.97 7.14
C PHE A 166 2.20 -21.54 8.55
N ASP A 167 2.20 -22.86 8.71
CA ASP A 167 2.06 -23.50 10.03
C ASP A 167 3.27 -23.15 10.90
N LYS A 168 4.48 -23.27 10.36
CA LYS A 168 5.71 -22.88 11.07
C LYS A 168 5.73 -21.40 11.41
N ILE A 169 5.21 -20.54 10.52
CA ILE A 169 5.06 -19.11 10.80
C ILE A 169 4.09 -18.89 11.97
N CYS A 170 2.95 -19.59 11.98
CA CYS A 170 2.00 -19.52 13.08
C CYS A 170 2.59 -19.98 14.41
N GLU A 171 3.42 -21.03 14.39
CA GLU A 171 4.14 -21.53 15.58
C GLU A 171 5.08 -20.47 16.20
N MET A 172 5.65 -19.57 15.39
CA MET A 172 6.50 -18.48 15.90
C MET A 172 5.77 -17.56 16.89
N PHE A 173 4.45 -17.50 16.81
CA PHE A 173 3.58 -16.69 17.68
C PHE A 173 2.77 -17.52 18.67
N SER A 174 3.25 -18.73 19.02
CA SER A 174 2.62 -19.59 20.02
C SER A 174 2.57 -18.94 21.42
N CYS A 175 3.51 -18.03 21.71
CA CYS A 175 3.51 -17.27 22.97
C CYS A 175 2.38 -16.23 23.09
N VAL A 176 1.72 -15.86 21.99
CA VAL A 176 0.57 -14.97 22.00
C VAL A 176 -0.66 -15.72 22.51
N ASN A 177 -1.02 -15.48 23.76
CA ASN A 177 -2.17 -16.10 24.42
C ASN A 177 -3.48 -15.44 23.97
N SER A 178 -3.90 -15.70 22.74
CA SER A 178 -5.20 -15.31 22.22
C SER A 178 -5.79 -16.47 21.42
N ASN A 179 -7.09 -16.73 21.65
CA ASN A 179 -7.83 -17.68 20.82
C ASN A 179 -8.06 -17.14 19.41
N ASP A 180 -8.03 -15.81 19.27
CA ASP A 180 -8.19 -15.10 18.01
C ASP A 180 -6.88 -14.40 17.67
N LYS A 181 -6.24 -14.79 16.56
CA LYS A 181 -4.99 -14.20 16.07
C LYS A 181 -5.15 -13.74 14.64
N THR A 182 -4.60 -12.58 14.33
CA THR A 182 -4.39 -12.12 12.96
C THR A 182 -2.88 -12.01 12.74
N ILE A 183 -2.38 -12.72 11.75
CA ILE A 183 -0.98 -12.72 11.35
C ILE A 183 -0.90 -12.17 9.93
N ILE A 184 -0.04 -11.19 9.72
CA ILE A 184 0.23 -10.57 8.42
C ILE A 184 1.65 -10.93 8.03
N ILE A 185 1.83 -11.44 6.83
CA ILE A 185 3.12 -11.82 6.27
C ILE A 185 3.35 -10.97 5.04
N SER A 186 4.40 -10.17 5.04
CA SER A 186 4.73 -9.27 3.95
C SER A 186 6.18 -9.44 3.52
N PRO A 187 6.51 -9.28 2.23
CA PRO A 187 7.90 -9.20 1.79
C PRO A 187 8.62 -8.09 2.53
N GLY A 188 9.79 -8.36 3.06
CA GLY A 188 10.62 -7.38 3.72
C GLY A 188 11.33 -6.48 2.70
N TYR A 189 11.28 -5.17 2.92
CA TYR A 189 12.14 -4.23 2.21
C TYR A 189 13.45 -4.10 2.99
N SER A 190 14.54 -4.65 2.44
CA SER A 190 15.89 -4.48 2.97
C SER A 190 16.70 -3.62 2.02
N TYR A 191 17.61 -2.82 2.56
CA TYR A 191 18.67 -2.19 1.76
C TYR A 191 19.61 -3.22 1.13
N ASP A 192 19.68 -4.41 1.71
CA ASP A 192 20.45 -5.53 1.20
C ASP A 192 19.53 -6.55 0.53
N PHE A 193 19.41 -6.44 -0.79
CA PHE A 193 18.65 -7.39 -1.62
C PHE A 193 19.26 -8.80 -1.68
N SER A 194 20.39 -9.04 -1.00
CA SER A 194 21.07 -10.34 -0.99
C SER A 194 20.36 -11.40 -0.17
N SER A 195 19.46 -11.01 0.74
CA SER A 195 18.73 -11.92 1.62
C SER A 195 17.27 -11.51 1.71
N PRO A 196 16.42 -11.99 0.79
CA PRO A 196 14.98 -11.76 0.89
C PRO A 196 14.46 -12.36 2.20
N TYR A 197 13.67 -11.61 2.92
CA TYR A 197 12.98 -12.05 4.12
C TYR A 197 11.54 -11.57 4.12
N PHE A 198 10.72 -12.19 4.99
CA PHE A 198 9.39 -11.71 5.28
C PHE A 198 9.36 -11.02 6.63
N GLU A 199 8.65 -9.92 6.73
CA GLU A 199 8.22 -9.41 8.01
C GLU A 199 6.88 -10.05 8.36
N VAL A 200 6.83 -10.70 9.50
CA VAL A 200 5.62 -11.32 10.04
C VAL A 200 5.16 -10.54 11.25
N ARG A 201 3.90 -10.14 11.26
CA ARG A 201 3.28 -9.29 12.28
C ARG A 201 2.07 -10.01 12.86
N CYS A 202 2.10 -10.33 14.15
CA CYS A 202 0.97 -10.93 14.86
C CYS A 202 0.33 -9.87 15.76
N ARG A 203 -0.96 -9.61 15.58
CA ARG A 203 -1.71 -8.69 16.45
C ARG A 203 -1.85 -9.29 17.84
N ILE A 204 -1.49 -8.53 18.88
CA ILE A 204 -1.54 -8.97 20.29
C ILE A 204 -2.54 -8.19 21.13
N LYS A 205 -3.03 -7.03 20.65
CA LYS A 205 -4.12 -6.22 21.23
C LYS A 205 -4.69 -5.29 20.19
#